data_7bef70395fc7a9d6e0a7d603549b0573
#
_entry.id   7bef70395fc7a9d6e0a7d603549b0573
#
_cell.length_a   1.000
_cell.length_b   1.000
_cell.length_c   1.000
_cell.angle_alpha   90.00
_cell.angle_beta   90.00
_cell.angle_gamma   90.00
#
_symmetry.space_group_name_H-M   'P 1'
#
loop_
_entity.id
_entity.type
_entity.pdbx_description
1 polymer ?
#
loop_
_entity_poly.entity_id
_entity_poly.type
_entity_poly.pdbx_seq_one_letter_code
_entity_poly.pdbx_strand_id
1 'polypeptide(L)'
;MRETKTKDLDNVFFWETAWRFLDYELLKIRKKSLNTVAAYRASLNIYIDYLENVKGIRRENICFSDLGKENLKEYLMWMTEDKKWSPKTCNLRMTAIRSLLSYASEECIDITPLSVSSKTGPMSRFSAN
;
A
#
# COMPACT_ATOMS: atom_id res chain seq x y z
N MET A 1 15.61 -2.95 20.50
CA MET A 1 16.36 -2.53 19.51
C MET A 1 16.18 -3.24 18.24
N ARG A 2 16.33 -4.49 18.19
CA ARG A 2 16.10 -5.18 17.05
C ARG A 2 14.78 -4.93 16.49
N GLU A 3 13.71 -4.95 17.22
CA GLU A 3 12.42 -4.71 16.73
C GLU A 3 12.31 -3.35 16.11
N THR A 4 12.92 -2.38 16.71
CA THR A 4 12.89 -1.04 16.21
C THR A 4 13.50 -0.98 14.84
N LYS A 5 14.60 -1.67 14.67
CA LYS A 5 15.27 -1.72 13.43
C LYS A 5 14.41 -2.37 12.38
N THR A 6 13.77 -3.46 12.69
CA THR A 6 12.90 -4.14 11.75
C THR A 6 11.77 -3.23 11.34
N LYS A 7 11.21 -2.51 12.28
CA LYS A 7 10.13 -1.61 11.97
C LYS A 7 10.59 -0.49 11.06
N ASP A 8 11.80 0.00 11.26
CA ASP A 8 12.31 1.05 10.43
C ASP A 8 12.47 0.55 9.00
N LEU A 9 12.93 -0.68 8.83
CA LEU A 9 13.09 -1.24 7.50
C LEU A 9 11.74 -1.46 6.83
N ASP A 10 10.76 -1.90 7.60
CA ASP A 10 9.43 -2.10 7.06
C ASP A 10 8.81 -0.77 6.64
N ASN A 11 9.09 0.28 7.40
CA ASN A 11 8.60 1.60 7.09
C ASN A 11 9.24 2.11 5.81
N VAL A 12 10.54 1.94 5.67
CA VAL A 12 11.24 2.36 4.47
C VAL A 12 10.69 1.62 3.26
N PHE A 13 10.48 0.31 3.42
CA PHE A 13 9.95 -0.50 2.34
C PHE A 13 8.56 -0.01 1.91
N PHE A 14 7.73 0.34 2.88
CA PHE A 14 6.40 0.85 2.57
C PHE A 14 6.48 2.12 1.73
N TRP A 15 7.26 3.09 2.18
CA TRP A 15 7.34 4.36 1.48
C TRP A 15 7.98 4.24 0.10
N GLU A 16 9.03 3.45 0.01
CA GLU A 16 9.68 3.27 -1.27
C GLU A 16 8.78 2.54 -2.26
N THR A 17 8.05 1.55 -1.77
CA THR A 17 7.15 0.81 -2.65
C THR A 17 6.00 1.69 -3.12
N ALA A 18 5.47 2.53 -2.22
CA ALA A 18 4.38 3.42 -2.59
C ALA A 18 4.86 4.44 -3.64
N TRP A 19 6.08 4.96 -3.47
CA TRP A 19 6.64 5.89 -4.43
C TRP A 19 6.82 5.24 -5.78
N ARG A 20 7.38 4.03 -5.78
CA ARG A 20 7.62 3.31 -7.01
C ARG A 20 6.30 3.00 -7.71
N PHE A 21 5.29 2.65 -6.93
CA PHE A 21 3.99 2.36 -7.49
C PHE A 21 3.41 3.59 -8.19
N LEU A 22 3.45 4.74 -7.55
CA LEU A 22 2.88 5.94 -8.11
C LEU A 22 3.68 6.51 -9.27
N ASP A 23 4.98 6.65 -9.08
CA ASP A 23 5.80 7.38 -10.04
C ASP A 23 6.39 6.52 -11.13
N TYR A 24 6.48 5.24 -10.91
CA TYR A 24 7.05 4.35 -11.93
C TYR A 24 6.01 3.40 -12.50
N GLU A 25 5.41 2.59 -11.65
CA GLU A 25 4.47 1.59 -12.13
C GLU A 25 3.25 2.20 -12.83
N LEU A 26 2.56 3.09 -12.16
CA LEU A 26 1.36 3.68 -12.77
C LEU A 26 1.69 4.59 -13.93
N LEU A 27 2.64 5.46 -13.74
CA LEU A 27 2.92 6.47 -14.73
C LEU A 27 3.69 5.94 -15.92
N LYS A 28 4.76 5.22 -15.68
CA LYS A 28 5.64 4.80 -16.76
C LYS A 28 5.33 3.43 -17.34
N ILE A 29 4.99 2.47 -16.51
CA ILE A 29 4.73 1.13 -16.99
C ILE A 29 3.30 0.99 -17.50
N ARG A 30 2.33 1.40 -16.68
CA ARG A 30 0.93 1.29 -17.07
C ARG A 30 0.42 2.50 -17.84
N LYS A 31 1.27 3.51 -17.95
CA LYS A 31 0.95 4.70 -18.72
C LYS A 31 -0.35 5.35 -18.35
N LYS A 32 -0.63 5.42 -17.05
CA LYS A 32 -1.82 6.09 -16.58
C LYS A 32 -1.65 7.59 -16.71
N SER A 33 -2.74 8.30 -16.85
CA SER A 33 -2.67 9.75 -17.00
C SER A 33 -2.21 10.39 -15.69
N LEU A 34 -1.71 11.61 -15.79
CA LEU A 34 -1.28 12.33 -14.62
C LEU A 34 -2.44 12.52 -13.64
N ASN A 35 -3.65 12.70 -14.16
CA ASN A 35 -4.83 12.86 -13.31
C ASN A 35 -5.10 11.59 -12.53
N THR A 36 -4.94 10.44 -13.17
CA THR A 36 -5.17 9.18 -12.49
C THR A 36 -4.13 8.97 -11.40
N VAL A 37 -2.87 9.26 -11.71
CA VAL A 37 -1.81 9.10 -10.70
C VAL A 37 -2.06 10.04 -9.54
N ALA A 38 -2.48 11.28 -9.83
CA ALA A 38 -2.77 12.24 -8.76
C ALA A 38 -3.91 11.75 -7.88
N ALA A 39 -4.93 11.15 -8.48
CA ALA A 39 -6.07 10.64 -7.72
C ALA A 39 -5.63 9.50 -6.81
N TYR A 40 -4.76 8.63 -7.30
CA TYR A 40 -4.25 7.54 -6.48
C TYR A 40 -3.40 8.08 -5.34
N ARG A 41 -2.55 9.07 -5.64
CA ARG A 41 -1.71 9.68 -4.64
C ARG A 41 -2.57 10.32 -3.54
N ALA A 42 -3.61 11.03 -3.94
CA ALA A 42 -4.50 11.67 -2.98
C ALA A 42 -5.19 10.63 -2.11
N SER A 43 -5.63 9.53 -2.71
CA SER A 43 -6.30 8.48 -1.96
C SER A 43 -5.38 7.84 -0.93
N LEU A 44 -4.13 7.62 -1.31
CA LEU A 44 -3.17 7.04 -0.38
C LEU A 44 -2.86 8.02 0.74
N ASN A 45 -2.75 9.30 0.43
CA ASN A 45 -2.49 10.29 1.46
C ASN A 45 -3.64 10.37 2.45
N ILE A 46 -4.86 10.21 1.98
CA ILE A 46 -6.01 10.24 2.88
C ILE A 46 -5.96 9.06 3.85
N TYR A 47 -5.56 7.90 3.36
CA TYR A 47 -5.45 6.75 4.24
C TYR A 47 -4.32 6.96 5.26
N ILE A 48 -3.21 7.55 4.83
CA ILE A 48 -2.11 7.83 5.73
C ILE A 48 -2.55 8.80 6.80
N ASP A 49 -3.31 9.83 6.42
CA ASP A 49 -3.85 10.78 7.39
C ASP A 49 -4.79 10.09 8.36
N TYR A 50 -5.59 9.14 7.86
CA TYR A 50 -6.49 8.38 8.71
C TYR A 50 -5.69 7.57 9.74
N LEU A 51 -4.63 6.92 9.29
CA LEU A 51 -3.81 6.14 10.21
C LEU A 51 -3.21 7.05 11.28
N GLU A 52 -2.75 8.20 10.87
CA GLU A 52 -2.12 9.11 11.80
C GLU A 52 -3.11 9.75 12.77
N ASN A 53 -4.20 10.26 12.26
CA ASN A 53 -5.15 11.02 13.09
C ASN A 53 -6.20 10.19 13.80
N VAL A 54 -6.57 9.07 13.24
CA VAL A 54 -7.61 8.23 13.84
C VAL A 54 -7.02 7.04 14.57
N LYS A 55 -6.06 6.38 13.95
CA LYS A 55 -5.48 5.20 14.55
C LYS A 55 -4.23 5.50 15.39
N GLY A 56 -3.71 6.70 15.29
CA GLY A 56 -2.55 7.08 16.10
C GLY A 56 -1.24 6.49 15.62
N ILE A 57 -1.17 6.07 14.36
CA ILE A 57 0.05 5.49 13.82
C ILE A 57 0.80 6.56 13.07
N ARG A 58 1.97 6.90 13.56
CA ARG A 58 2.73 7.98 12.96
C ARG A 58 3.37 7.55 11.65
N ARG A 59 3.59 8.53 10.78
CA ARG A 59 4.14 8.25 9.46
C ARG A 59 5.42 7.43 9.50
N GLU A 60 6.26 7.70 10.46
CA GLU A 60 7.53 6.98 10.54
C GLU A 60 7.37 5.55 11.03
N ASN A 61 6.16 5.17 11.41
CA ASN A 61 5.91 3.81 11.86
C ASN A 61 4.99 3.01 10.96
N ILE A 62 4.49 3.64 9.89
CA ILE A 62 3.59 2.94 8.98
C ILE A 62 4.31 1.87 8.20
N CYS A 63 3.68 0.73 8.07
CA CYS A 63 4.21 -0.34 7.24
C CYS A 63 3.03 -1.07 6.62
N PHE A 64 3.29 -2.04 5.75
CA PHE A 64 2.20 -2.69 5.04
C PHE A 64 1.24 -3.45 5.94
N SER A 65 1.70 -3.86 7.11
CA SER A 65 0.78 -4.54 8.03
C SER A 65 -0.35 -3.60 8.47
N ASP A 66 -0.14 -2.29 8.37
CA ASP A 66 -1.18 -1.34 8.74
C ASP A 66 -2.24 -1.23 7.66
N LEU A 67 -2.01 -1.87 6.51
CA LEU A 67 -2.98 -1.90 5.45
C LEU A 67 -3.67 -3.27 5.42
N GLY A 68 -3.69 -3.95 6.54
CA GLY A 68 -4.29 -5.27 6.61
C GLY A 68 -5.80 -5.21 6.52
N LYS A 69 -6.37 -6.37 6.29
CA LYS A 69 -7.80 -6.51 6.13
C LYS A 69 -8.65 -5.84 7.21
N GLU A 70 -8.27 -6.03 8.44
CA GLU A 70 -9.07 -5.46 9.53
C GLU A 70 -9.01 -3.93 9.52
N ASN A 71 -7.84 -3.38 9.31
CA ASN A 71 -7.71 -1.92 9.25
C ASN A 71 -8.47 -1.36 8.07
N LEU A 72 -8.48 -2.06 6.96
CA LEU A 72 -9.21 -1.57 5.80
C LEU A 72 -10.71 -1.61 6.00
N LYS A 73 -11.19 -2.60 6.75
CA LYS A 73 -12.61 -2.66 7.07
C LYS A 73 -12.98 -1.50 7.96
N GLU A 74 -12.16 -1.20 8.95
CA GLU A 74 -12.42 -0.07 9.83
C GLU A 74 -12.36 1.24 9.08
N TYR A 75 -11.44 1.34 8.13
CA TYR A 75 -11.34 2.52 7.32
C TYR A 75 -12.60 2.73 6.48
N LEU A 76 -13.11 1.65 5.90
CA LEU A 76 -14.33 1.74 5.11
C LEU A 76 -15.50 2.20 5.97
N MET A 77 -15.61 1.69 7.18
CA MET A 77 -16.66 2.10 8.08
C MET A 77 -16.51 3.57 8.46
N TRP A 78 -15.28 3.99 8.69
CA TRP A 78 -15.02 5.39 9.02
C TRP A 78 -15.45 6.29 7.87
N MET A 79 -15.14 5.88 6.63
CA MET A 79 -15.51 6.69 5.48
C MET A 79 -17.02 6.76 5.31
N THR A 80 -17.70 5.66 5.53
CA THR A 80 -19.14 5.62 5.30
C THR A 80 -19.94 6.19 6.45
N GLU A 81 -19.52 5.94 7.67
CA GLU A 81 -20.31 6.38 8.81
C GLU A 81 -19.89 7.70 9.44
N ASP A 82 -18.59 7.91 9.56
CA ASP A 82 -18.13 9.14 10.16
C ASP A 82 -18.02 10.28 9.15
N LYS A 83 -17.47 10.00 8.00
CA LYS A 83 -17.31 11.02 6.98
C LYS A 83 -18.52 11.09 6.04
N LYS A 84 -19.29 10.04 5.99
CA LYS A 84 -20.46 9.96 5.14
C LYS A 84 -20.16 10.28 3.68
N TRP A 85 -19.02 9.78 3.23
CA TRP A 85 -18.66 9.94 1.83
C TRP A 85 -19.51 8.99 0.99
N SER A 86 -19.73 9.33 -0.26
CA SER A 86 -20.56 8.51 -1.14
C SER A 86 -19.88 7.16 -1.42
N PRO A 87 -20.68 6.16 -1.79
CA PRO A 87 -20.09 4.86 -2.15
C PRO A 87 -19.05 4.97 -3.25
N LYS A 88 -19.28 5.88 -4.20
CA LYS A 88 -18.34 6.06 -5.28
C LYS A 88 -17.00 6.56 -4.76
N THR A 89 -17.03 7.53 -3.86
CA THR A 89 -15.81 8.06 -3.28
C THR A 89 -15.09 7.01 -2.45
N CYS A 90 -15.84 6.27 -1.63
CA CYS A 90 -15.25 5.24 -0.80
C CYS A 90 -14.59 4.19 -1.66
N ASN A 91 -15.25 3.82 -2.76
CA ASN A 91 -14.71 2.81 -3.64
C ASN A 91 -13.44 3.27 -4.32
N LEU A 92 -13.40 4.53 -4.72
CA LEU A 92 -12.21 5.09 -5.35
C LEU A 92 -11.02 5.03 -4.38
N ARG A 93 -11.25 5.41 -3.13
CA ARG A 93 -10.19 5.38 -2.14
C ARG A 93 -9.71 3.98 -1.84
N MET A 94 -10.65 3.04 -1.72
CA MET A 94 -10.28 1.66 -1.45
C MET A 94 -9.53 1.03 -2.62
N THR A 95 -9.93 1.40 -3.84
CA THR A 95 -9.29 0.86 -5.02
C THR A 95 -7.81 1.21 -5.05
N ALA A 96 -7.48 2.45 -4.70
CA ALA A 96 -6.08 2.88 -4.70
C ALA A 96 -5.26 2.06 -3.73
N ILE A 97 -5.81 1.81 -2.54
CA ILE A 97 -5.10 1.06 -1.52
C ILE A 97 -4.92 -0.39 -1.95
N ARG A 98 -5.96 -0.99 -2.49
CA ARG A 98 -5.88 -2.36 -2.94
C ARG A 98 -4.91 -2.52 -4.10
N SER A 99 -4.84 -1.52 -4.97
CA SER A 99 -3.90 -1.58 -6.09
C SER A 99 -2.46 -1.52 -5.57
N LEU A 100 -2.22 -0.69 -4.58
CA LEU A 100 -0.89 -0.62 -3.99
C LEU A 100 -0.53 -1.94 -3.33
N LEU A 101 -1.48 -2.55 -2.61
CA LEU A 101 -1.23 -3.82 -1.96
C LEU A 101 -0.93 -4.91 -2.97
N SER A 102 -1.66 -4.91 -4.06
CA SER A 102 -1.43 -5.89 -5.11
C SER A 102 -0.05 -5.73 -5.70
N TYR A 103 0.35 -4.50 -5.97
CA TYR A 103 1.68 -4.24 -6.49
C TYR A 103 2.75 -4.65 -5.48
N ALA A 104 2.56 -4.30 -4.21
CA ALA A 104 3.53 -4.65 -3.18
C ALA A 104 3.65 -6.15 -3.02
N SER A 105 2.54 -6.84 -3.19
CA SER A 105 2.54 -8.29 -3.08
C SER A 105 3.41 -8.90 -4.14
N GLU A 106 3.37 -8.36 -5.34
CA GLU A 106 4.19 -8.86 -6.43
C GLU A 106 5.67 -8.58 -6.16
N GLU A 107 5.95 -7.40 -5.61
CA GLU A 107 7.33 -7.05 -5.30
C GLU A 107 7.87 -7.94 -4.19
N CYS A 108 7.04 -8.26 -3.22
CA CYS A 108 7.46 -9.13 -2.14
C CYS A 108 7.75 -10.52 -2.65
N ILE A 109 6.97 -10.99 -3.60
CA ILE A 109 7.20 -12.31 -4.15
C ILE A 109 8.55 -12.36 -4.84
N ASP A 110 8.94 -11.26 -5.46
CA ASP A 110 10.23 -11.21 -6.12
C ASP A 110 11.34 -11.34 -5.10
N ILE A 111 11.18 -10.73 -3.96
CA ILE A 111 12.19 -10.76 -2.93
C ILE A 111 12.10 -11.97 -2.04
N THR A 112 10.90 -12.34 -1.70
CA THR A 112 10.67 -13.46 -0.81
C THR A 112 11.41 -14.72 -1.19
N PRO A 113 11.40 -15.11 -2.42
CA PRO A 113 12.07 -16.32 -2.83
C PRO A 113 13.54 -16.33 -2.45
N LEU A 114 14.10 -15.16 -2.39
CA LEU A 114 15.50 -15.09 -2.03
C LEU A 114 15.68 -15.47 -0.59
N SER A 115 14.79 -14.98 0.22
CA SER A 115 14.92 -15.27 1.62
C SER A 115 14.31 -16.61 1.90
N VAL A 116 13.19 -16.82 1.41
CA VAL A 116 12.55 -18.04 1.71
C VAL A 116 12.95 -19.00 0.75
N SER A 117 13.23 -18.49 -0.25
CA SER A 117 13.66 -19.26 -1.18
C SER A 117 13.35 -20.47 -1.39
N SER A 118 13.78 -20.76 -1.60
CA SER A 118 13.63 -21.96 -1.69
C SER A 118 12.36 -22.40 -1.91
N LYS A 119 11.60 -22.02 -1.44
CA LYS A 119 10.47 -22.49 -1.51
C LYS A 119 10.01 -22.45 -2.74
N THR A 120 10.05 -22.04 -3.36
CA THR A 120 9.47 -21.98 -4.37
C THR A 120 9.73 -21.61 -5.40
N GLY A 121 10.02 -21.64 -5.56
CA GLY A 121 10.43 -21.31 -6.59
C GLY A 121 9.60 -20.52 -7.18
N PRO A 122 9.03 -20.26 -7.06
CA PRO A 122 8.23 -19.53 -7.66
C PRO A 122 8.76 -18.52 -8.20
N MET A 123 9.35 -18.25 -7.91
CA MET A 123 9.85 -17.36 -8.26
C MET A 123 9.74 -17.11 -9.47
N SER A 124 9.74 -17.61 -9.77
CA SER A 124 9.72 -17.39 -10.99
C SER A 124 8.60 -16.69 -11.38
N ARG A 125 7.81 -16.79 -10.86
CA ARG A 125 6.76 -16.30 -11.14
C ARG A 125 6.80 -15.01 -11.43
N PHE A 126 7.19 -14.36 -10.90
CA PHE A 126 7.11 -13.16 -11.06
C PHE A 126 7.76 -12.65 -12.10
N SER A 127 8.46 -13.19 -12.26
CA SER A 127 9.27 -12.57 -13.13
C SER A 127 8.51 -12.63 -14.32
N ALA A 128 7.98 -13.50 -14.41
CA ALA A 128 7.31 -13.59 -15.54
C ALA A 128 6.27 -12.69 -15.54
N ASN A 129 6.07 -12.56 -15.03
CA ASN A 129 5.15 -11.76 -14.98
C ASN A 129 5.20 -11.03 -15.54
#